data_4026c4a044df30d4fd159140f5bc948d
#
_entry.id   4026c4a044df30d4fd159140f5bc948d
#
_cell.length_a   1.000
_cell.length_b   1.000
_cell.length_c   1.000
_cell.angle_alpha   90.00
_cell.angle_beta   90.00
_cell.angle_gamma   90.00
#
_symmetry.space_group_name_H-M   'P 1'
#
loop_
_entity.id
_entity.type
_entity.pdbx_description
1 polymer ?
#
loop_
_entity_poly.entity_id
_entity_poly.type
_entity_poly.pdbx_seq_one_letter_code
_entity_poly.pdbx_strand_id
1 'polypeptide(L)'
;DETVINILKQNNVELIAMRCAGYNNVDLTAADKAGIKIVRVPAYSPNAVAEHAVAILLALTRHIPQAYLRTKTGNFTLTGLTGRNLNGLTAGILGTGKIGQIMAELLAGFGMKIILYDLYPNKFWATQHNFEYVPLEDLFKKK
;
A
#
# COMPACT_ATOMS: atom_id res chain seq x y z
N ASP A 1 7.11 -22.79 3.53
CA ASP A 1 7.79 -23.65 2.56
C ASP A 1 7.32 -25.11 2.73
N GLU A 2 7.74 -26.00 1.83
CA GLU A 2 7.38 -27.42 1.81
C GLU A 2 7.77 -28.14 3.10
N THR A 3 8.93 -27.82 3.70
CA THR A 3 9.39 -28.44 4.94
C THR A 3 8.41 -28.23 6.08
N VAL A 4 7.95 -26.99 6.26
CA VAL A 4 6.95 -26.66 7.30
C VAL A 4 5.63 -27.37 7.03
N ILE A 5 5.17 -27.42 5.79
CA ILE A 5 3.94 -28.13 5.40
C ILE A 5 4.03 -29.61 5.76
N ASN A 6 5.17 -30.26 5.49
CA ASN A 6 5.38 -31.67 5.81
C ASN A 6 5.36 -31.92 7.33
N ILE A 7 5.97 -31.04 8.12
CA ILE A 7 5.92 -31.12 9.60
C ILE A 7 4.46 -30.95 10.09
N LEU A 8 3.72 -30.02 9.55
CA LEU A 8 2.31 -29.81 9.90
C LEU A 8 1.48 -31.06 9.57
N LYS A 9 1.72 -31.69 8.41
CA LYS A 9 1.04 -32.93 8.03
C LYS A 9 1.35 -34.07 8.98
N GLN A 10 2.62 -34.24 9.39
CA GLN A 10 3.02 -35.26 10.37
C GLN A 10 2.32 -35.06 11.73
N ASN A 11 1.94 -33.82 12.06
CA ASN A 11 1.20 -33.48 13.29
C ASN A 11 -0.33 -33.42 13.07
N ASN A 12 -0.84 -34.06 12.03
CA ASN A 12 -2.27 -34.16 11.71
C ASN A 12 -2.98 -32.82 11.55
N VAL A 13 -2.27 -31.78 11.07
CA VAL A 13 -2.89 -30.51 10.72
C VAL A 13 -3.60 -30.66 9.39
N GLU A 14 -4.88 -30.31 9.34
CA GLU A 14 -5.75 -30.40 8.16
C GLU A 14 -6.11 -29.04 7.56
N LEU A 15 -5.95 -27.96 8.35
CA LEU A 15 -6.33 -26.60 7.97
C LEU A 15 -5.32 -25.58 8.47
N ILE A 16 -4.93 -24.66 7.60
CA ILE A 16 -4.20 -23.44 7.97
C ILE A 16 -5.10 -22.24 7.72
N ALA A 17 -5.50 -21.54 8.78
CA ALA A 17 -6.30 -20.32 8.72
C ALA A 17 -5.38 -19.10 8.85
N MET A 18 -5.20 -18.38 7.75
CA MET A 18 -4.36 -17.19 7.70
C MET A 18 -5.16 -15.96 8.13
N ARG A 19 -4.61 -15.18 9.09
CA ARG A 19 -5.21 -13.93 9.58
C ARG A 19 -4.98 -12.73 8.66
N CYS A 20 -4.45 -12.94 7.46
CA CYS A 20 -4.05 -11.90 6.52
C CYS A 20 -4.62 -12.16 5.13
N ALA A 21 -4.56 -11.15 4.26
CA ALA A 21 -5.00 -11.28 2.88
C ALA A 21 -3.92 -11.91 1.98
N GLY A 22 -2.65 -11.58 2.22
CA GLY A 22 -1.51 -12.15 1.48
C GLY A 22 -1.25 -13.60 1.86
N TYR A 23 -0.86 -14.41 0.90
CA TYR A 23 -0.57 -15.84 1.09
C TYR A 23 0.75 -16.28 0.44
N ASN A 24 1.59 -15.34 0.02
CA ASN A 24 2.86 -15.63 -0.67
C ASN A 24 3.88 -16.36 0.22
N ASN A 25 3.68 -16.36 1.53
CA ASN A 25 4.49 -17.06 2.51
C ASN A 25 4.06 -18.52 2.74
N VAL A 26 3.01 -18.99 2.06
CA VAL A 26 2.54 -20.38 2.12
C VAL A 26 2.80 -21.07 0.78
N ASP A 27 3.43 -22.23 0.83
CA ASP A 27 3.60 -23.09 -0.33
C ASP A 27 2.28 -23.83 -0.61
N LEU A 28 1.46 -23.23 -1.49
CA LEU A 28 0.15 -23.78 -1.84
C LEU A 28 0.25 -25.14 -2.53
N THR A 29 1.30 -25.35 -3.34
CA THR A 29 1.51 -26.61 -4.04
C THR A 29 1.83 -27.74 -3.06
N ALA A 30 2.69 -27.48 -2.09
CA ALA A 30 3.01 -28.43 -1.04
C ALA A 30 1.79 -28.71 -0.13
N ALA A 31 1.01 -27.66 0.21
CA ALA A 31 -0.18 -27.81 1.02
C ALA A 31 -1.25 -28.68 0.35
N ASP A 32 -1.48 -28.48 -0.96
CA ASP A 32 -2.41 -29.26 -1.77
C ASP A 32 -2.00 -30.74 -1.82
N LYS A 33 -0.73 -31.04 -2.12
CA LYS A 33 -0.16 -32.39 -2.09
C LYS A 33 -0.29 -33.07 -0.72
N ALA A 34 -0.14 -32.30 0.36
CA ALA A 34 -0.30 -32.78 1.73
C ALA A 34 -1.78 -32.92 2.16
N GLY A 35 -2.74 -32.45 1.37
CA GLY A 35 -4.16 -32.42 1.71
C GLY A 35 -4.50 -31.43 2.84
N ILE A 36 -3.69 -30.38 3.01
CA ILE A 36 -3.92 -29.31 4.01
C ILE A 36 -4.69 -28.17 3.33
N LYS A 37 -5.86 -27.87 3.85
CA LYS A 37 -6.69 -26.74 3.35
C LYS A 37 -6.10 -25.42 3.82
N ILE A 38 -6.07 -24.41 2.90
CA ILE A 38 -5.64 -23.05 3.23
C ILE A 38 -6.85 -22.12 3.09
N VAL A 39 -7.15 -21.38 4.16
CA VAL A 39 -8.15 -20.31 4.14
C VAL A 39 -7.51 -18.99 4.56
N ARG A 40 -8.03 -17.88 4.06
CA ARG A 40 -7.50 -16.54 4.34
C ARG A 40 -8.61 -15.50 4.44
N VAL A 41 -8.28 -14.31 4.91
CA VAL A 41 -9.17 -13.14 4.85
C VAL A 41 -8.90 -12.42 3.52
N PRO A 42 -9.79 -12.49 2.52
CA PRO A 42 -9.50 -12.02 1.16
C PRO A 42 -9.33 -10.50 1.06
N ALA A 43 -9.99 -9.74 1.93
CA ALA A 43 -9.84 -8.28 2.05
C ALA A 43 -10.32 -7.85 3.44
N TYR A 44 -9.47 -7.11 4.16
CA TYR A 44 -9.86 -6.51 5.43
C TYR A 44 -9.35 -5.09 5.49
N SER A 45 -10.03 -4.06 5.45
CA SER A 45 -9.59 -2.67 5.63
C SER A 45 -8.55 -2.15 4.62
N PRO A 46 -8.80 -2.19 3.29
CA PRO A 46 -7.92 -1.57 2.31
C PRO A 46 -7.77 -0.05 2.53
N ASN A 47 -8.81 0.61 3.07
CA ASN A 47 -8.79 2.02 3.44
C ASN A 47 -7.72 2.30 4.49
N ALA A 48 -7.64 1.49 5.56
CA ALA A 48 -6.66 1.71 6.63
C ALA A 48 -5.21 1.67 6.11
N VAL A 49 -4.91 0.83 5.12
CA VAL A 49 -3.59 0.77 4.50
C VAL A 49 -3.29 2.04 3.71
N ALA A 50 -4.24 2.51 2.89
CA ALA A 50 -4.08 3.73 2.11
C ALA A 50 -4.00 4.98 3.01
N GLU A 51 -4.88 5.09 4.01
CA GLU A 51 -4.87 6.18 4.99
C GLU A 51 -3.57 6.23 5.79
N HIS A 52 -3.06 5.07 6.21
CA HIS A 52 -1.77 5.00 6.91
C HIS A 52 -0.61 5.47 6.03
N ALA A 53 -0.60 5.09 4.75
CA ALA A 53 0.40 5.55 3.79
C ALA A 53 0.36 7.08 3.60
N VAL A 54 -0.84 7.67 3.52
CA VAL A 54 -1.02 9.13 3.48
C VAL A 54 -0.56 9.79 4.77
N ALA A 55 -0.86 9.19 5.94
CA ALA A 55 -0.41 9.71 7.23
C ALA A 55 1.13 9.77 7.33
N ILE A 56 1.82 8.70 6.88
CA ILE A 56 3.29 8.68 6.82
C ILE A 56 3.80 9.72 5.82
N LEU A 57 3.20 9.83 4.64
CA LEU A 57 3.57 10.83 3.64
C LEU A 57 3.49 12.25 4.21
N LEU A 58 2.39 12.59 4.88
CA LEU A 58 2.21 13.90 5.52
C LEU A 58 3.18 14.09 6.68
N ALA A 59 3.42 13.08 7.50
CA ALA A 59 4.38 13.16 8.59
C ALA A 59 5.80 13.48 8.09
N LEU A 60 6.19 12.87 6.97
CA LEU A 60 7.50 13.11 6.34
C LEU A 60 7.56 14.50 5.68
N THR A 61 6.59 14.83 4.84
CA THR A 61 6.59 16.08 4.06
C THR A 61 6.42 17.32 4.94
N ARG A 62 5.80 17.19 6.11
CA ARG A 62 5.57 18.27 7.08
C ARG A 62 6.51 18.22 8.29
N HIS A 63 7.48 17.29 8.32
CA HIS A 63 8.45 17.13 9.40
C HIS A 63 7.81 16.96 10.79
N ILE A 64 6.62 16.31 10.88
CA ILE A 64 5.85 16.21 12.13
C ILE A 64 6.67 15.54 13.27
N PRO A 65 7.36 14.40 13.05
CA PRO A 65 8.14 13.77 14.12
C PRO A 65 9.27 14.66 14.66
N GLN A 66 9.96 15.37 13.76
CA GLN A 66 11.04 16.28 14.13
C GLN A 66 10.53 17.49 14.92
N ALA A 67 9.42 18.07 14.48
CA ALA A 67 8.78 19.17 15.19
C ALA A 67 8.31 18.73 16.58
N TYR A 68 7.69 17.56 16.70
CA TYR A 68 7.26 17.00 17.98
C TYR A 68 8.44 16.81 18.95
N LEU A 69 9.54 16.19 18.51
CA LEU A 69 10.72 15.98 19.34
C LEU A 69 11.35 17.30 19.82
N ARG A 70 11.44 18.31 18.94
CA ARG A 70 11.95 19.64 19.31
C ARG A 70 11.12 20.32 20.36
N THR A 71 9.80 20.34 20.20
CA THR A 71 8.90 20.97 21.18
C THR A 71 8.96 20.27 22.53
N LYS A 72 9.13 18.95 22.56
CA LYS A 72 9.32 18.16 23.79
C LYS A 72 10.58 18.58 24.56
N THR A 73 11.61 19.04 23.89
CA THR A 73 12.87 19.51 24.51
C THR A 73 12.90 21.04 24.71
N GLY A 74 11.77 21.73 24.56
CA GLY A 74 11.68 23.19 24.70
C GLY A 74 12.29 23.97 23.54
N ASN A 75 12.65 23.34 22.43
CA ASN A 75 13.18 24.00 21.24
C ASN A 75 12.07 24.33 20.24
N PHE A 76 11.75 25.61 20.06
CA PHE A 76 10.72 26.12 19.17
C PHE A 76 11.26 26.72 17.86
N THR A 77 12.53 26.49 17.52
CA THR A 77 13.12 26.98 16.27
C THR A 77 12.48 26.30 15.06
N LEU A 78 12.15 27.06 14.00
CA LEU A 78 11.56 26.57 12.76
C LEU A 78 12.61 26.13 11.73
N THR A 79 13.89 26.39 11.96
CA THR A 79 14.98 26.07 11.03
C THR A 79 14.97 24.58 10.66
N GLY A 80 14.90 24.29 9.35
CA GLY A 80 14.88 22.92 8.83
C GLY A 80 13.53 22.18 9.01
N LEU A 81 12.44 22.86 9.41
CA LEU A 81 11.09 22.29 9.48
C LEU A 81 10.19 22.77 8.33
N THR A 82 10.73 23.48 7.35
CA THR A 82 9.98 23.88 6.16
C THR A 82 9.60 22.65 5.34
N GLY A 83 8.32 22.32 5.31
CA GLY A 83 7.79 21.18 4.57
C GLY A 83 7.38 21.53 3.14
N ARG A 84 6.91 20.52 2.41
CA ARG A 84 6.33 20.67 1.06
C ARG A 84 4.81 20.52 1.11
N ASN A 85 4.10 21.26 0.26
CA ASN A 85 2.70 21.04 -0.01
C ASN A 85 2.57 19.91 -1.03
N LEU A 86 1.52 19.10 -0.91
CA LEU A 86 1.18 18.08 -1.90
C LEU A 86 0.40 18.66 -3.08
N ASN A 87 -0.36 19.72 -2.83
CA ASN A 87 -1.17 20.39 -3.86
C ASN A 87 -0.32 20.80 -5.06
N GLY A 88 -0.80 20.47 -6.26
CA GLY A 88 -0.12 20.76 -7.53
C GLY A 88 1.00 19.79 -7.91
N LEU A 89 1.40 18.88 -7.01
CA LEU A 89 2.38 17.84 -7.34
C LEU A 89 1.73 16.67 -8.08
N THR A 90 2.57 15.84 -8.71
CA THR A 90 2.12 14.61 -9.38
C THR A 90 2.40 13.41 -8.47
N ALA A 91 1.40 12.53 -8.34
CA ALA A 91 1.57 11.22 -7.70
C ALA A 91 1.44 10.11 -8.74
N GLY A 92 2.44 9.23 -8.80
CA GLY A 92 2.42 8.02 -9.60
C GLY A 92 1.96 6.82 -8.76
N ILE A 93 0.92 6.13 -9.19
CA ILE A 93 0.39 4.94 -8.52
C ILE A 93 0.77 3.71 -9.34
N LEU A 94 1.61 2.87 -8.74
CA LEU A 94 2.01 1.58 -9.30
C LEU A 94 1.16 0.48 -8.69
N GLY A 95 0.25 -0.07 -9.48
CA GLY A 95 -0.75 -1.03 -9.02
C GLY A 95 -2.06 -0.37 -8.60
N THR A 96 -3.13 -0.60 -9.37
CA THR A 96 -4.47 -0.02 -9.17
C THR A 96 -5.49 -1.06 -8.68
N GLY A 97 -5.04 -1.95 -7.79
CA GLY A 97 -5.92 -2.79 -6.99
C GLY A 97 -6.71 -1.95 -5.97
N LYS A 98 -7.46 -2.59 -5.08
CA LYS A 98 -8.33 -1.89 -4.10
C LYS A 98 -7.59 -0.80 -3.31
N ILE A 99 -6.39 -1.08 -2.82
CA ILE A 99 -5.59 -0.11 -2.04
C ILE A 99 -5.09 1.03 -2.94
N GLY A 100 -4.56 0.70 -4.13
CA GLY A 100 -4.05 1.71 -5.06
C GLY A 100 -5.11 2.68 -5.55
N GLN A 101 -6.34 2.20 -5.79
CA GLN A 101 -7.47 3.06 -6.15
C GLN A 101 -7.80 4.04 -5.02
N ILE A 102 -7.95 3.55 -3.79
CA ILE A 102 -8.21 4.41 -2.62
C ILE A 102 -7.07 5.42 -2.42
N MET A 103 -5.81 4.99 -2.55
CA MET A 103 -4.66 5.88 -2.45
C MET A 103 -4.69 6.99 -3.49
N ALA A 104 -5.05 6.68 -4.75
CA ALA A 104 -5.19 7.65 -5.82
C ALA A 104 -6.26 8.70 -5.50
N GLU A 105 -7.42 8.26 -5.01
CA GLU A 105 -8.53 9.14 -4.63
C GLU A 105 -8.15 10.05 -3.45
N LEU A 106 -7.49 9.52 -2.42
CA LEU A 106 -7.01 10.31 -1.28
C LEU A 106 -6.01 11.38 -1.73
N LEU A 107 -5.04 11.02 -2.57
CA LEU A 107 -4.04 11.98 -3.07
C LEU A 107 -4.62 13.02 -4.01
N ALA A 108 -5.62 12.65 -4.83
CA ALA A 108 -6.39 13.61 -5.62
C ALA A 108 -7.13 14.62 -4.72
N GLY A 109 -7.64 14.19 -3.57
CA GLY A 109 -8.24 15.06 -2.56
C GLY A 109 -7.28 16.12 -2.00
N PHE A 110 -5.96 15.87 -2.02
CA PHE A 110 -4.93 16.86 -1.72
C PHE A 110 -4.58 17.78 -2.90
N GLY A 111 -5.31 17.70 -4.02
CA GLY A 111 -5.04 18.49 -5.21
C GLY A 111 -3.82 18.02 -6.01
N MET A 112 -3.42 16.77 -5.88
CA MET A 112 -2.35 16.17 -6.68
C MET A 112 -2.88 15.73 -8.05
N LYS A 113 -2.03 15.83 -9.08
CA LYS A 113 -2.25 15.17 -10.36
C LYS A 113 -1.92 13.68 -10.22
N ILE A 114 -2.85 12.82 -10.63
CA ILE A 114 -2.68 11.35 -10.50
C ILE A 114 -2.35 10.76 -11.87
N ILE A 115 -1.26 9.97 -11.92
CA ILE A 115 -0.90 9.10 -13.04
C ILE A 115 -0.80 7.67 -12.55
N LEU A 116 -1.24 6.71 -13.36
CA LEU A 116 -1.45 5.33 -12.96
C LEU A 116 -0.66 4.37 -13.85
N TYR A 117 -0.24 3.25 -13.28
CA TYR A 117 0.20 2.10 -14.03
C TYR A 117 -0.31 0.81 -13.38
N ASP A 118 -0.80 -0.12 -14.22
CA ASP A 118 -1.16 -1.47 -13.81
C ASP A 118 -1.04 -2.42 -15.00
N LEU A 119 -0.77 -3.70 -14.76
CA LEU A 119 -0.81 -4.74 -15.80
C LEU A 119 -2.25 -4.99 -16.29
N TYR A 120 -3.24 -4.75 -15.40
CA TYR A 120 -4.67 -4.94 -15.66
C TYR A 120 -5.44 -3.65 -15.35
N PRO A 121 -5.34 -2.62 -16.22
CA PRO A 121 -5.86 -1.28 -15.93
C PRO A 121 -7.40 -1.25 -15.85
N ASN A 122 -7.94 -0.67 -14.79
CA ASN A 122 -9.37 -0.36 -14.68
C ASN A 122 -9.66 1.01 -15.33
N LYS A 123 -9.77 1.03 -16.67
CA LYS A 123 -9.98 2.27 -17.45
C LYS A 123 -11.29 2.96 -17.11
N PHE A 124 -12.35 2.22 -16.78
CA PHE A 124 -13.65 2.79 -16.43
C PHE A 124 -13.52 3.65 -15.16
N TRP A 125 -12.98 3.09 -14.08
CA TRP A 125 -12.75 3.82 -12.84
C TRP A 125 -11.82 5.04 -13.04
N ALA A 126 -10.73 4.89 -13.79
CA ALA A 126 -9.81 5.99 -14.05
C ALA A 126 -10.48 7.16 -14.79
N THR A 127 -11.33 6.86 -15.78
CA THR A 127 -12.09 7.90 -16.51
C THR A 127 -13.06 8.63 -15.59
N GLN A 128 -13.75 7.95 -14.68
CA GLN A 128 -14.66 8.59 -13.72
C GLN A 128 -13.96 9.60 -12.79
N HIS A 129 -12.67 9.37 -12.50
CA HIS A 129 -11.86 10.22 -11.60
C HIS A 129 -10.92 11.18 -12.35
N ASN A 130 -10.95 11.21 -13.68
CA ASN A 130 -10.00 11.97 -14.52
C ASN A 130 -8.53 11.58 -14.28
N PHE A 131 -8.27 10.30 -14.02
CA PHE A 131 -6.93 9.76 -13.85
C PHE A 131 -6.42 9.19 -15.17
N GLU A 132 -5.11 9.28 -15.40
CA GLU A 132 -4.46 8.85 -16.63
C GLU A 132 -3.58 7.62 -16.39
N TYR A 133 -3.83 6.54 -17.15
CA TYR A 133 -2.86 5.43 -17.23
C TYR A 133 -1.74 5.79 -18.20
N VAL A 134 -0.52 5.60 -17.74
CA VAL A 134 0.70 5.87 -18.53
C VAL A 134 1.57 4.61 -18.64
N PRO A 135 2.46 4.49 -19.62
CA PRO A 135 3.49 3.46 -19.63
C PRO A 135 4.35 3.49 -18.36
N LEU A 136 4.85 2.33 -17.93
CA LEU A 136 5.66 2.23 -16.70
C LEU A 136 6.85 3.19 -16.70
N GLU A 137 7.52 3.32 -17.83
CA GLU A 137 8.66 4.24 -17.98
C GLU A 137 8.28 5.70 -17.73
N ASP A 138 7.07 6.10 -18.16
CA ASP A 138 6.60 7.48 -18.02
C ASP A 138 6.15 7.78 -16.58
N LEU A 139 5.73 6.75 -15.83
CA LEU A 139 5.43 6.89 -14.40
C LEU A 139 6.65 7.41 -13.62
N PHE A 140 7.87 7.01 -14.02
CA PHE A 140 9.12 7.40 -13.37
C PHE A 140 9.79 8.64 -13.98
N LYS A 141 9.40 9.05 -15.17
CA LYS A 141 9.99 10.22 -15.88
C LYS A 141 9.30 11.54 -15.58
N LYS A 142 8.02 11.53 -15.24
CA LYS A 142 7.27 12.77 -14.93
C LYS A 142 7.71 13.32 -13.58
N LYS A 143 8.45 14.41 -13.60
CA LYS A 143 8.81 15.21 -12.42
C LYS A 143 7.69 16.15 -12.03
#